data_595f5dcddc045d9be26d26d5b213259b
#
_entry.id   595f5dcddc045d9be26d26d5b213259b
#
_cell.length_a   1.000
_cell.length_b   1.000
_cell.length_c   1.000
_cell.angle_alpha   90.00
_cell.angle_beta   90.00
_cell.angle_gamma   90.00
#
_symmetry.space_group_name_H-M   'P 1'
#
loop_
_entity.id
_entity.type
_entity.pdbx_description
1 polymer ?
#
loop_
_entity_poly.entity_id
_entity_poly.type
_entity_poly.pdbx_seq_one_letter_code
_entity_poly.pdbx_strand_id
1 'polypeptide(L)'
;MKLIHISDIHINADPVAGADTVANFTACMEHVSRHHADADAVVISGDLTHHGQRHSYEKLRELLGGWDKSPFLMIGNHDHRRTFLEIFPEMETDADGHVQYVRDVGGHRLVFLDTNLEANHSGRLGPRRQAWLAARLAEAKADKLPVLLFLHHNPVQIGVVAVDILALVQKKEFAAILAAHPGAVRHIFFGHCHMNLCGSVGGVPFSAAGSTSHPGWPDFQGRLAYGHGPIEPSYDVALVEAGSVVVHTIQYRLEDRIEWEPLTGGKAGTVTVPPGA
;
A
#
# COMPACT_ATOMS: atom_id res chain seq x y z
N MET A 1 -15.41 -4.64 -6.27
CA MET A 1 -14.13 -5.29 -5.93
C MET A 1 -13.73 -4.88 -4.52
N LYS A 2 -13.35 -5.83 -3.67
CA LYS A 2 -12.76 -5.59 -2.34
C LYS A 2 -11.25 -5.84 -2.42
N LEU A 3 -10.45 -4.84 -2.08
CA LEU A 3 -8.99 -4.90 -2.11
C LEU A 3 -8.45 -4.64 -0.71
N ILE A 4 -7.49 -5.45 -0.27
CA ILE A 4 -6.75 -5.26 0.97
C ILE A 4 -5.40 -4.63 0.62
N HIS A 5 -5.07 -3.50 1.24
CA HIS A 5 -3.81 -2.81 1.07
C HIS A 5 -3.02 -2.82 2.38
N ILE A 6 -1.89 -3.50 2.36
CA ILE A 6 -0.94 -3.64 3.46
C ILE A 6 0.35 -2.93 3.02
N SER A 7 1.06 -2.29 3.93
CA SER A 7 2.35 -1.66 3.64
C SER A 7 3.28 -1.70 4.83
N ASP A 8 4.56 -1.54 4.56
CA ASP A 8 5.60 -1.29 5.57
C ASP A 8 5.61 -2.36 6.67
N ILE A 9 5.69 -3.62 6.23
CA ILE A 9 5.68 -4.78 7.13
C ILE A 9 7.02 -5.00 7.83
N HIS A 10 8.14 -4.55 7.23
CA HIS A 10 9.49 -4.53 7.78
C HIS A 10 9.92 -5.81 8.48
N ILE A 11 9.71 -6.98 7.87
CA ILE A 11 10.10 -8.28 8.46
C ILE A 11 11.56 -8.24 8.89
N ASN A 12 11.80 -8.48 10.17
CA ASN A 12 13.13 -8.46 10.79
C ASN A 12 13.20 -9.45 11.94
N ALA A 13 14.40 -9.97 12.23
CA ALA A 13 14.61 -10.89 13.35
C ALA A 13 14.55 -10.17 14.70
N ASP A 14 15.10 -8.95 14.75
CA ASP A 14 15.07 -8.11 15.94
C ASP A 14 13.89 -7.12 15.87
N PRO A 15 13.37 -6.66 17.03
CA PRO A 15 12.33 -5.63 17.04
C PRO A 15 12.75 -4.35 16.33
N VAL A 16 11.83 -3.76 15.55
CA VAL A 16 12.01 -2.48 14.86
C VAL A 16 11.21 -1.42 15.60
N ALA A 17 11.85 -0.35 16.04
CA ALA A 17 11.23 0.70 16.85
C ALA A 17 10.44 0.16 18.07
N GLY A 18 10.92 -0.97 18.65
CA GLY A 18 10.27 -1.65 19.77
C GLY A 18 9.15 -2.60 19.40
N ALA A 19 8.81 -2.75 18.12
CA ALA A 19 7.75 -3.65 17.64
C ALA A 19 8.32 -4.98 17.12
N ASP A 20 7.69 -6.09 17.50
CA ASP A 20 7.90 -7.40 16.85
C ASP A 20 7.15 -7.40 15.51
N THR A 21 7.90 -7.20 14.45
CA THR A 21 7.34 -7.03 13.10
C THR A 21 6.77 -8.34 12.55
N VAL A 22 7.35 -9.48 12.91
CA VAL A 22 6.86 -10.80 12.52
C VAL A 22 5.53 -11.10 13.19
N ALA A 23 5.44 -10.87 14.50
CA ALA A 23 4.19 -11.06 15.24
C ALA A 23 3.09 -10.11 14.76
N ASN A 24 3.42 -8.83 14.48
CA ASN A 24 2.45 -7.87 13.95
C ASN A 24 1.93 -8.28 12.56
N PHE A 25 2.81 -8.70 11.66
CA PHE A 25 2.38 -9.12 10.32
C PHE A 25 1.59 -10.44 10.38
N THR A 26 1.97 -11.39 11.24
CA THR A 26 1.21 -12.64 11.46
C THR A 26 -0.21 -12.33 11.92
N ALA A 27 -0.37 -11.46 12.91
CA ALA A 27 -1.69 -11.03 13.40
C ALA A 27 -2.51 -10.31 12.30
N CYS A 28 -1.85 -9.50 11.45
CA CYS A 28 -2.49 -8.88 10.29
C CYS A 28 -3.03 -9.94 9.31
N MET A 29 -2.21 -10.94 8.94
CA MET A 29 -2.61 -12.02 8.04
C MET A 29 -3.80 -12.81 8.59
N GLU A 30 -3.76 -13.16 9.88
CA GLU A 30 -4.85 -13.88 10.55
C GLU A 30 -6.16 -13.07 10.55
N HIS A 31 -6.07 -11.77 10.83
CA HIS A 31 -7.22 -10.87 10.80
C HIS A 31 -7.80 -10.75 9.37
N VAL A 32 -6.95 -10.56 8.37
CA VAL A 32 -7.38 -10.52 6.95
C VAL A 32 -8.05 -11.82 6.53
N SER A 33 -7.50 -12.98 6.88
CA SER A 33 -8.10 -14.29 6.56
C SER A 33 -9.48 -14.47 7.21
N ARG A 34 -9.62 -14.02 8.47
CA ARG A 34 -10.86 -14.14 9.22
C ARG A 34 -11.98 -13.24 8.70
N HIS A 35 -11.66 -11.99 8.36
CA HIS A 35 -12.66 -10.96 8.07
C HIS A 35 -12.81 -10.62 6.59
N HIS A 36 -11.84 -11.01 5.76
CA HIS A 36 -11.79 -10.66 4.34
C HIS A 36 -11.48 -11.88 3.46
N ALA A 37 -12.09 -13.02 3.78
CA ALA A 37 -11.99 -14.22 2.95
C ALA A 37 -12.46 -13.97 1.51
N ASP A 38 -13.39 -13.03 1.34
CA ASP A 38 -13.99 -12.57 0.08
C ASP A 38 -13.21 -11.45 -0.62
N ALA A 39 -11.99 -11.09 -0.17
CA ALA A 39 -11.19 -10.09 -0.85
C ALA A 39 -10.74 -10.57 -2.24
N ASP A 40 -10.98 -9.73 -3.26
CA ASP A 40 -10.60 -10.01 -4.65
C ASP A 40 -9.08 -9.88 -4.86
N ALA A 41 -8.41 -9.05 -4.07
CA ALA A 41 -6.98 -8.82 -4.13
C ALA A 41 -6.40 -8.43 -2.78
N VAL A 42 -5.16 -8.84 -2.53
CA VAL A 42 -4.32 -8.35 -1.43
C VAL A 42 -3.04 -7.77 -2.03
N VAL A 43 -2.66 -6.57 -1.63
CA VAL A 43 -1.43 -5.89 -2.08
C VAL A 43 -0.57 -5.57 -0.87
N ILE A 44 0.72 -5.88 -0.96
CA ILE A 44 1.74 -5.43 0.01
C ILE A 44 2.66 -4.45 -0.72
N SER A 45 2.55 -3.16 -0.40
CA SER A 45 3.09 -2.07 -1.23
C SER A 45 4.50 -1.61 -0.86
N GLY A 46 5.35 -2.55 -0.42
CA GLY A 46 6.78 -2.30 -0.22
C GLY A 46 7.20 -2.24 1.25
N ASP A 47 8.50 -2.04 1.44
CA ASP A 47 9.20 -2.20 2.72
C ASP A 47 8.85 -3.55 3.36
N LEU A 48 9.05 -4.59 2.54
CA LEU A 48 8.79 -5.99 2.91
C LEU A 48 9.70 -6.44 4.05
N THR A 49 10.96 -5.98 4.03
CA THR A 49 11.97 -6.27 5.05
C THR A 49 12.59 -4.98 5.57
N HIS A 50 13.18 -5.01 6.76
CA HIS A 50 13.77 -3.81 7.35
C HIS A 50 15.15 -3.45 6.78
N HIS A 51 15.92 -4.44 6.33
CA HIS A 51 17.30 -4.24 5.87
C HIS A 51 17.62 -4.92 4.53
N GLY A 52 16.63 -5.46 3.80
CA GLY A 52 16.85 -6.16 2.54
C GLY A 52 17.69 -7.46 2.68
N GLN A 53 17.74 -8.03 3.89
CA GLN A 53 18.56 -9.20 4.19
C GLN A 53 17.88 -10.49 3.73
N ARG A 54 18.67 -11.45 3.21
CA ARG A 54 18.17 -12.72 2.69
C ARG A 54 17.28 -13.47 3.69
N HIS A 55 17.70 -13.62 4.93
CA HIS A 55 16.95 -14.37 5.94
C HIS A 55 15.57 -13.73 6.26
N SER A 56 15.46 -12.40 6.14
CA SER A 56 14.18 -11.70 6.32
C SER A 56 13.21 -11.98 5.16
N TYR A 57 13.71 -12.05 3.92
CA TYR A 57 12.89 -12.47 2.78
C TYR A 57 12.53 -13.96 2.84
N GLU A 58 13.46 -14.82 3.30
CA GLU A 58 13.18 -16.25 3.53
C GLU A 58 12.07 -16.42 4.58
N LYS A 59 12.11 -15.62 5.67
CA LYS A 59 11.03 -15.58 6.67
C LYS A 59 9.73 -15.07 6.09
N LEU A 60 9.75 -14.02 5.29
CA LEU A 60 8.56 -13.53 4.59
C LEU A 60 7.97 -14.62 3.68
N ARG A 61 8.80 -15.31 2.89
CA ARG A 61 8.35 -16.40 2.01
C ARG A 61 7.71 -17.54 2.80
N GLU A 62 8.28 -17.90 3.96
CA GLU A 62 7.70 -18.89 4.88
C GLU A 62 6.29 -18.46 5.34
N LEU A 63 6.15 -17.21 5.82
CA LEU A 63 4.88 -16.66 6.29
C LEU A 63 3.82 -16.64 5.17
N LEU A 64 4.18 -16.16 3.99
CA LEU A 64 3.28 -16.12 2.84
C LEU A 64 2.90 -17.52 2.34
N GLY A 65 3.82 -18.49 2.44
CA GLY A 65 3.55 -19.89 2.08
C GLY A 65 2.53 -20.57 2.98
N GLY A 66 2.37 -20.10 4.21
CA GLY A 66 1.36 -20.54 5.17
C GLY A 66 0.06 -19.77 5.11
N TRP A 67 -0.02 -18.70 4.31
CA TRP A 67 -1.20 -17.86 4.20
C TRP A 67 -2.15 -18.37 3.11
N ASP A 68 -3.46 -18.28 3.36
CA ASP A 68 -4.51 -18.66 2.40
C ASP A 68 -4.71 -17.63 1.26
N LYS A 69 -3.95 -16.53 1.28
CA LYS A 69 -3.95 -15.47 0.26
C LYS A 69 -2.65 -15.45 -0.54
N SER A 70 -2.74 -14.99 -1.78
CA SER A 70 -1.59 -14.77 -2.66
C SER A 70 -1.45 -13.27 -2.93
N PRO A 71 -0.72 -12.52 -2.08
CA PRO A 71 -0.63 -11.08 -2.24
C PRO A 71 0.22 -10.69 -3.45
N PHE A 72 -0.12 -9.57 -4.07
CA PHE A 72 0.73 -8.87 -5.01
C PHE A 72 1.81 -8.11 -4.22
N LEU A 73 3.06 -8.40 -4.49
CA LEU A 73 4.20 -7.83 -3.75
C LEU A 73 4.84 -6.68 -4.54
N MET A 74 5.22 -5.65 -3.82
CA MET A 74 6.07 -4.56 -4.31
C MET A 74 7.28 -4.42 -3.42
N ILE A 75 8.31 -3.73 -3.88
CA ILE A 75 9.48 -3.38 -3.07
C ILE A 75 9.46 -1.89 -2.71
N GLY A 76 9.92 -1.57 -1.49
CA GLY A 76 10.12 -0.23 -0.98
C GLY A 76 11.61 0.13 -0.85
N ASN A 77 11.91 1.21 -0.13
CA ASN A 77 13.29 1.71 0.02
C ASN A 77 14.15 0.86 0.98
N HIS A 78 13.55 0.11 1.88
CA HIS A 78 14.24 -0.82 2.75
C HIS A 78 14.55 -2.18 2.08
N ASP A 79 13.98 -2.41 0.91
CA ASP A 79 14.15 -3.66 0.18
C ASP A 79 15.37 -3.61 -0.75
N HIS A 80 16.04 -4.77 -0.89
CA HIS A 80 17.13 -4.98 -1.82
C HIS A 80 16.64 -5.79 -3.01
N ARG A 81 16.44 -5.15 -4.18
CA ARG A 81 15.81 -5.74 -5.37
C ARG A 81 16.42 -7.07 -5.78
N ARG A 82 17.75 -7.14 -5.84
CA ARG A 82 18.43 -8.38 -6.24
C ARG A 82 18.12 -9.52 -5.27
N THR A 83 18.28 -9.30 -3.96
CA THR A 83 18.01 -10.34 -2.94
C THR A 83 16.53 -10.74 -2.95
N PHE A 84 15.62 -9.78 -3.13
CA PHE A 84 14.19 -10.05 -3.28
C PHE A 84 13.93 -11.00 -4.46
N LEU A 85 14.46 -10.70 -5.65
CA LEU A 85 14.28 -11.53 -6.85
C LEU A 85 14.98 -12.90 -6.76
N GLU A 86 16.04 -13.03 -5.96
CA GLU A 86 16.66 -14.34 -5.69
C GLU A 86 15.74 -15.24 -4.83
N ILE A 87 14.96 -14.66 -3.91
CA ILE A 87 14.03 -15.40 -3.03
C ILE A 87 12.66 -15.57 -3.67
N PHE A 88 12.21 -14.60 -4.47
CA PHE A 88 10.95 -14.61 -5.20
C PHE A 88 11.18 -14.58 -6.72
N PRO A 89 11.76 -15.66 -7.30
CA PRO A 89 12.11 -15.69 -8.73
C PRO A 89 10.89 -15.68 -9.66
N GLU A 90 9.69 -15.94 -9.13
CA GLU A 90 8.41 -15.85 -9.82
C GLU A 90 7.92 -14.43 -10.05
N MET A 91 8.55 -13.44 -9.39
CA MET A 91 8.14 -12.05 -9.53
C MET A 91 8.50 -11.47 -10.89
N GLU A 92 7.54 -10.77 -11.46
CA GLU A 92 7.72 -10.12 -12.75
C GLU A 92 8.53 -8.83 -12.64
N THR A 93 9.32 -8.58 -13.65
CA THR A 93 10.07 -7.33 -13.81
C THR A 93 9.81 -6.74 -15.19
N ASP A 94 10.04 -5.42 -15.32
CA ASP A 94 10.14 -4.83 -16.64
C ASP A 94 11.42 -5.24 -17.38
N ALA A 95 11.59 -4.76 -18.61
CA ALA A 95 12.77 -5.06 -19.44
C ALA A 95 14.10 -4.56 -18.84
N ASP A 96 14.05 -3.65 -17.88
CA ASP A 96 15.22 -3.10 -17.18
C ASP A 96 15.46 -3.77 -15.82
N GLY A 97 14.64 -4.76 -15.44
CA GLY A 97 14.76 -5.52 -14.19
C GLY A 97 14.13 -4.83 -12.96
N HIS A 98 13.30 -3.79 -13.14
CA HIS A 98 12.54 -3.21 -12.04
C HIS A 98 11.33 -4.10 -11.69
N VAL A 99 11.00 -4.23 -10.40
CA VAL A 99 9.83 -4.98 -9.93
C VAL A 99 8.57 -4.14 -10.17
N GLN A 100 8.17 -4.04 -11.43
CA GLN A 100 6.96 -3.34 -11.85
C GLN A 100 6.21 -4.14 -12.92
N TYR A 101 4.89 -4.21 -12.75
CA TYR A 101 4.03 -5.10 -13.53
C TYR A 101 2.56 -4.64 -13.46
N VAL A 102 1.69 -5.32 -14.18
CA VAL A 102 0.25 -5.07 -14.16
C VAL A 102 -0.53 -6.34 -13.89
N ARG A 103 -1.74 -6.21 -13.30
CA ARG A 103 -2.71 -7.29 -13.13
C ARG A 103 -4.12 -6.75 -13.37
N ASP A 104 -4.93 -7.52 -14.06
CA ASP A 104 -6.34 -7.19 -14.24
C ASP A 104 -7.18 -8.00 -13.24
N VAL A 105 -7.88 -7.30 -12.33
CA VAL A 105 -8.69 -7.90 -11.27
C VAL A 105 -10.00 -7.12 -11.15
N GLY A 106 -11.13 -7.82 -11.11
CA GLY A 106 -12.43 -7.22 -10.84
C GLY A 106 -12.81 -6.08 -11.80
N GLY A 107 -12.38 -6.17 -13.07
CA GLY A 107 -12.64 -5.13 -14.08
C GLY A 107 -11.78 -3.87 -13.94
N HIS A 108 -10.70 -3.92 -13.19
CA HIS A 108 -9.71 -2.85 -13.02
C HIS A 108 -8.32 -3.35 -13.36
N ARG A 109 -7.47 -2.46 -13.87
CA ARG A 109 -6.05 -2.71 -14.04
C ARG A 109 -5.28 -2.20 -12.82
N LEU A 110 -4.66 -3.10 -12.08
CA LEU A 110 -3.73 -2.78 -11.01
C LEU A 110 -2.36 -2.56 -11.63
N VAL A 111 -1.78 -1.39 -11.43
CA VAL A 111 -0.45 -1.03 -11.94
C VAL A 111 0.49 -0.87 -10.75
N PHE A 112 1.53 -1.68 -10.70
CA PHE A 112 2.52 -1.69 -9.63
C PHE A 112 3.81 -1.06 -10.13
N LEU A 113 4.24 0.05 -9.47
CA LEU A 113 5.42 0.83 -9.83
C LEU A 113 6.57 0.58 -8.87
N ASP A 114 7.71 0.19 -9.38
CA ASP A 114 8.96 0.18 -8.64
C ASP A 114 9.53 1.60 -8.52
N THR A 115 9.49 2.17 -7.33
CA THR A 115 10.10 3.48 -7.03
C THR A 115 11.38 3.35 -6.19
N ASN A 116 11.87 2.13 -5.95
CA ASN A 116 13.09 1.89 -5.20
C ASN A 116 14.32 2.49 -5.93
N LEU A 117 15.17 3.17 -5.16
CA LEU A 117 16.48 3.65 -5.54
C LEU A 117 17.50 2.97 -4.61
N GLU A 118 18.23 2.01 -5.12
CA GLU A 118 19.20 1.25 -4.32
C GLU A 118 20.16 2.16 -3.54
N ALA A 119 20.42 1.77 -2.29
CA ALA A 119 21.25 2.51 -1.35
C ALA A 119 20.76 3.94 -1.01
N ASN A 120 19.47 4.21 -1.21
CA ASN A 120 18.86 5.51 -0.89
C ASN A 120 17.42 5.31 -0.44
N HIS A 121 16.98 6.08 0.56
CA HIS A 121 15.60 6.01 1.05
C HIS A 121 14.61 6.89 0.27
N SER A 122 15.07 7.74 -0.66
CA SER A 122 14.18 8.52 -1.52
C SER A 122 13.66 7.69 -2.70
N GLY A 123 12.42 7.94 -3.09
CA GLY A 123 11.85 7.30 -4.27
C GLY A 123 12.37 7.89 -5.58
N ARG A 124 12.56 7.04 -6.59
CA ARG A 124 12.96 7.47 -7.93
C ARG A 124 12.06 6.87 -9.01
N LEU A 125 11.59 7.71 -9.92
CA LEU A 125 10.91 7.31 -11.14
C LEU A 125 11.69 7.87 -12.34
N GLY A 126 12.73 7.15 -12.77
CA GLY A 126 13.58 7.57 -13.90
C GLY A 126 12.82 7.57 -15.24
N PRO A 127 13.41 8.16 -16.31
CA PRO A 127 12.71 8.35 -17.60
C PRO A 127 12.13 7.06 -18.19
N ARG A 128 12.82 5.92 -18.05
CA ARG A 128 12.32 4.63 -18.57
C ARG A 128 11.09 4.15 -17.81
N ARG A 129 11.08 4.25 -16.47
CA ARG A 129 9.92 3.91 -15.65
C ARG A 129 8.76 4.88 -15.86
N GLN A 130 9.04 6.17 -16.14
CA GLN A 130 8.02 7.15 -16.55
C GLN A 130 7.37 6.76 -17.89
N ALA A 131 8.18 6.40 -18.89
CA ALA A 131 7.69 5.93 -20.18
C ALA A 131 6.89 4.63 -20.05
N TRP A 132 7.34 3.70 -19.19
CA TRP A 132 6.62 2.47 -18.90
C TRP A 132 5.23 2.77 -18.29
N LEU A 133 5.15 3.64 -17.28
CA LEU A 133 3.86 4.05 -16.69
C LEU A 133 2.94 4.65 -17.74
N ALA A 134 3.42 5.60 -18.54
CA ALA A 134 2.63 6.24 -19.60
C ALA A 134 2.07 5.21 -20.59
N ALA A 135 2.88 4.23 -20.99
CA ALA A 135 2.44 3.14 -21.87
C ALA A 135 1.35 2.30 -21.21
N ARG A 136 1.51 1.90 -19.93
CA ARG A 136 0.48 1.11 -19.20
C ARG A 136 -0.84 1.88 -19.06
N LEU A 137 -0.79 3.19 -18.83
CA LEU A 137 -2.01 4.01 -18.76
C LEU A 137 -2.69 4.14 -20.15
N ALA A 138 -1.92 4.26 -21.22
CA ALA A 138 -2.46 4.29 -22.60
C ALA A 138 -3.13 2.96 -22.96
N GLU A 139 -2.50 1.82 -22.65
CA GLU A 139 -3.06 0.48 -22.85
C GLU A 139 -4.36 0.28 -22.04
N ALA A 140 -4.35 0.64 -20.75
CA ALA A 140 -5.53 0.53 -19.90
C ALA A 140 -6.71 1.34 -20.48
N LYS A 141 -6.43 2.53 -21.04
CA LYS A 141 -7.45 3.34 -21.70
C LYS A 141 -7.98 2.66 -22.96
N ALA A 142 -7.12 2.06 -23.78
CA ALA A 142 -7.53 1.31 -24.98
C ALA A 142 -8.39 0.10 -24.62
N ASP A 143 -8.04 -0.60 -23.55
CA ASP A 143 -8.74 -1.77 -23.02
C ASP A 143 -10.00 -1.40 -22.20
N LYS A 144 -10.24 -0.10 -21.96
CA LYS A 144 -11.32 0.44 -21.13
C LYS A 144 -11.29 -0.08 -19.67
N LEU A 145 -10.10 -0.32 -19.16
CA LEU A 145 -9.88 -0.74 -17.78
C LEU A 145 -9.46 0.47 -16.93
N PRO A 146 -10.27 0.87 -15.94
CA PRO A 146 -9.85 1.90 -15.00
C PRO A 146 -8.66 1.41 -14.16
N VAL A 147 -7.68 2.29 -13.91
CA VAL A 147 -6.45 1.95 -13.22
C VAL A 147 -6.54 2.23 -11.73
N LEU A 148 -6.08 1.28 -10.92
CA LEU A 148 -5.65 1.47 -9.54
C LEU A 148 -4.11 1.44 -9.53
N LEU A 149 -3.48 2.54 -9.15
CA LEU A 149 -2.03 2.71 -9.24
C LEU A 149 -1.39 2.56 -7.87
N PHE A 150 -0.39 1.70 -7.78
CA PHE A 150 0.37 1.44 -6.57
C PHE A 150 1.83 1.86 -6.74
N LEU A 151 2.36 2.55 -5.76
CA LEU A 151 3.78 2.86 -5.63
C LEU A 151 4.14 2.88 -4.14
N HIS A 152 5.42 2.75 -3.79
CA HIS A 152 5.79 2.75 -2.38
C HIS A 152 5.90 4.19 -1.82
N HIS A 153 6.70 5.04 -2.45
CA HIS A 153 6.99 6.39 -1.96
C HIS A 153 5.86 7.39 -2.23
N ASN A 154 5.63 8.30 -1.28
CA ASN A 154 4.64 9.38 -1.43
C ASN A 154 4.94 10.25 -2.67
N PRO A 155 3.97 10.40 -3.58
CA PRO A 155 4.15 11.17 -4.83
C PRO A 155 3.95 12.68 -4.66
N VAL A 156 3.69 13.13 -3.44
CA VAL A 156 3.49 14.55 -3.06
C VAL A 156 4.17 14.84 -1.72
N GLN A 157 4.34 16.10 -1.41
CA GLN A 157 4.66 16.49 -0.02
C GLN A 157 3.42 16.30 0.85
N ILE A 158 3.62 15.74 2.04
CA ILE A 158 2.56 15.47 3.01
C ILE A 158 2.61 16.40 4.22
N GLY A 159 3.59 17.33 4.26
CA GLY A 159 3.80 18.28 5.33
C GLY A 159 4.61 17.76 6.52
N VAL A 160 5.10 16.52 6.47
CA VAL A 160 6.00 15.92 7.47
C VAL A 160 7.41 15.91 6.91
N VAL A 161 8.24 16.85 7.35
CA VAL A 161 9.58 17.12 6.75
C VAL A 161 10.45 15.88 6.70
N ALA A 162 10.48 15.07 7.77
CA ALA A 162 11.29 13.85 7.84
C ALA A 162 10.89 12.81 6.77
N VAL A 163 9.64 12.79 6.32
CA VAL A 163 9.14 11.93 5.24
C VAL A 163 9.29 12.60 3.89
N ASP A 164 9.00 13.89 3.81
CA ASP A 164 9.00 14.65 2.55
C ASP A 164 10.38 14.74 1.88
N ILE A 165 11.47 14.70 2.65
CA ILE A 165 12.84 14.62 2.12
C ILE A 165 13.17 13.28 1.48
N LEU A 166 12.41 12.23 1.79
CA LEU A 166 12.55 10.87 1.29
C LEU A 166 11.46 10.50 0.26
N ALA A 167 10.59 11.43 -0.07
CA ALA A 167 9.50 11.26 -1.04
C ALA A 167 10.02 10.93 -2.46
N LEU A 168 9.10 10.61 -3.36
CA LEU A 168 9.39 10.47 -4.78
C LEU A 168 10.08 11.74 -5.32
N VAL A 169 11.29 11.62 -5.87
CA VAL A 169 12.04 12.77 -6.39
C VAL A 169 11.31 13.41 -7.57
N GLN A 170 10.80 12.62 -8.51
CA GLN A 170 10.13 13.08 -9.74
C GLN A 170 8.63 13.34 -9.55
N LYS A 171 8.26 14.07 -8.49
CA LYS A 171 6.84 14.41 -8.19
C LYS A 171 6.16 15.18 -9.30
N LYS A 172 6.88 16.12 -9.94
CA LYS A 172 6.35 16.95 -11.03
C LYS A 172 6.10 16.14 -12.30
N GLU A 173 7.06 15.28 -12.66
CA GLU A 173 6.96 14.40 -13.82
C GLU A 173 5.84 13.36 -13.63
N PHE A 174 5.72 12.81 -12.42
CA PHE A 174 4.63 11.91 -12.09
C PHE A 174 3.25 12.59 -12.24
N ALA A 175 3.09 13.80 -11.69
CA ALA A 175 1.85 14.56 -11.85
C ALA A 175 1.57 14.92 -13.32
N ALA A 176 2.60 15.21 -14.12
CA ALA A 176 2.47 15.49 -15.55
C ALA A 176 1.99 14.24 -16.32
N ILE A 177 2.46 13.04 -15.97
CA ILE A 177 1.99 11.80 -16.58
C ILE A 177 0.49 11.59 -16.27
N LEU A 178 0.05 11.80 -15.04
CA LEU A 178 -1.37 11.71 -14.67
C LEU A 178 -2.22 12.70 -15.46
N ALA A 179 -1.76 13.94 -15.58
CA ALA A 179 -2.45 15.01 -16.33
C ALA A 179 -2.54 14.71 -17.85
N ALA A 180 -1.55 14.01 -18.42
CA ALA A 180 -1.56 13.57 -19.81
C ALA A 180 -2.53 12.39 -20.07
N HIS A 181 -3.00 11.71 -19.02
CA HIS A 181 -3.91 10.56 -19.09
C HIS A 181 -5.17 10.79 -18.21
N PRO A 182 -5.95 11.86 -18.49
CA PRO A 182 -7.09 12.23 -17.63
C PRO A 182 -8.11 11.09 -17.56
N GLY A 183 -8.56 10.79 -16.33
CA GLY A 183 -9.55 9.75 -16.06
C GLY A 183 -9.05 8.31 -16.18
N ALA A 184 -7.79 8.07 -16.53
CA ALA A 184 -7.23 6.72 -16.61
C ALA A 184 -7.04 6.12 -15.20
N VAL A 185 -6.50 6.90 -14.26
CA VAL A 185 -6.25 6.47 -12.89
C VAL A 185 -7.42 6.89 -11.98
N ARG A 186 -8.02 5.94 -11.30
CA ARG A 186 -9.12 6.18 -10.36
C ARG A 186 -8.64 6.48 -8.95
N HIS A 187 -7.60 5.78 -8.51
CA HIS A 187 -7.03 5.95 -7.18
C HIS A 187 -5.56 5.56 -7.16
N ILE A 188 -4.81 6.20 -6.27
CA ILE A 188 -3.40 5.91 -6.04
C ILE A 188 -3.25 5.40 -4.61
N PHE A 189 -2.55 4.28 -4.44
CA PHE A 189 -2.22 3.68 -3.15
C PHE A 189 -0.71 3.72 -2.94
N PHE A 190 -0.27 4.10 -1.73
CA PHE A 190 1.15 4.08 -1.37
C PHE A 190 1.36 3.78 0.12
N GLY A 191 2.62 3.55 0.52
CA GLY A 191 3.05 3.31 1.89
C GLY A 191 4.08 4.35 2.35
N HIS A 192 5.25 3.88 2.79
CA HIS A 192 6.44 4.68 3.11
C HIS A 192 6.30 5.66 4.28
N CYS A 193 5.17 6.32 4.37
CA CYS A 193 4.91 7.34 5.38
C CYS A 193 4.66 6.73 6.77
N HIS A 194 4.32 5.46 6.84
CA HIS A 194 3.84 4.77 8.04
C HIS A 194 2.63 5.46 8.72
N MET A 195 1.92 6.28 7.98
CA MET A 195 0.79 7.10 8.46
C MET A 195 -0.41 6.91 7.54
N ASN A 196 -1.60 6.79 8.13
CA ASN A 196 -2.83 6.81 7.37
C ASN A 196 -3.13 8.25 6.96
N LEU A 197 -3.16 8.50 5.68
CA LEU A 197 -3.49 9.82 5.13
C LEU A 197 -4.15 9.70 3.75
N CYS A 198 -4.88 10.74 3.36
CA CYS A 198 -5.52 10.83 2.06
C CYS A 198 -5.39 12.23 1.47
N GLY A 199 -5.55 12.32 0.16
CA GLY A 199 -5.44 13.58 -0.57
C GLY A 199 -5.62 13.38 -2.06
N SER A 200 -5.02 14.27 -2.86
CA SER A 200 -5.02 14.15 -4.32
C SER A 200 -3.74 14.67 -4.95
N VAL A 201 -3.38 14.12 -6.12
CA VAL A 201 -2.27 14.58 -6.96
C VAL A 201 -2.71 14.58 -8.42
N GLY A 202 -2.53 15.71 -9.11
CA GLY A 202 -2.95 15.83 -10.51
C GLY A 202 -4.46 15.58 -10.73
N GLY A 203 -5.30 15.85 -9.72
CA GLY A 203 -6.74 15.57 -9.75
C GLY A 203 -7.11 14.10 -9.45
N VAL A 204 -6.15 13.22 -9.20
CA VAL A 204 -6.39 11.82 -8.84
C VAL A 204 -6.34 11.67 -7.31
N PRO A 205 -7.38 11.09 -6.68
CA PRO A 205 -7.36 10.83 -5.24
C PRO A 205 -6.33 9.77 -4.87
N PHE A 206 -5.80 9.88 -3.65
CA PHE A 206 -4.89 8.88 -3.11
C PHE A 206 -5.18 8.57 -1.64
N SER A 207 -4.71 7.41 -1.20
CA SER A 207 -4.58 7.02 0.20
C SER A 207 -3.21 6.39 0.46
N ALA A 208 -2.67 6.61 1.65
CA ALA A 208 -1.52 5.89 2.16
C ALA A 208 -1.94 4.98 3.29
N ALA A 209 -1.53 3.71 3.22
CA ALA A 209 -1.70 2.79 4.32
C ALA A 209 -0.70 3.12 5.44
N GLY A 210 -1.13 2.95 6.67
CA GLY A 210 -0.23 2.91 7.81
C GLY A 210 0.64 1.66 7.78
N SER A 211 1.65 1.64 8.65
CA SER A 211 2.50 0.46 8.79
C SER A 211 1.82 -0.63 9.63
N THR A 212 2.00 -1.88 9.24
CA THR A 212 1.69 -3.02 10.10
C THR A 212 2.82 -3.30 11.12
N SER A 213 3.95 -2.66 10.98
CA SER A 213 5.16 -2.81 11.80
C SER A 213 5.22 -1.76 12.91
N HIS A 214 5.57 -0.52 12.57
CA HIS A 214 5.78 0.59 13.49
C HIS A 214 5.18 1.88 12.91
N PRO A 215 3.90 2.16 13.16
CA PRO A 215 3.24 3.36 12.64
C PRO A 215 3.93 4.65 13.09
N GLY A 216 3.89 5.65 12.22
CA GLY A 216 4.52 6.95 12.41
C GLY A 216 3.57 8.00 13.00
N TRP A 217 4.13 8.94 13.75
CA TRP A 217 3.43 10.12 14.24
C TRP A 217 3.66 11.32 13.31
N PRO A 218 2.63 11.96 12.77
CA PRO A 218 2.78 13.11 11.90
C PRO A 218 3.28 14.35 12.69
N ASP A 219 4.51 14.77 12.41
CA ASP A 219 5.06 16.00 12.99
C ASP A 219 5.03 17.15 11.99
N PHE A 220 4.20 18.14 12.25
CA PHE A 220 4.08 19.36 11.44
C PHE A 220 4.94 20.53 11.96
N GLN A 221 5.81 20.29 12.94
CA GLN A 221 6.69 21.31 13.52
C GLN A 221 8.06 21.38 12.82
N GLY A 222 8.28 20.57 11.79
CA GLY A 222 9.48 20.61 10.98
C GLY A 222 10.69 19.88 11.56
N ARG A 223 10.48 18.93 12.48
CA ARG A 223 11.57 18.10 13.00
C ARG A 223 12.11 17.18 11.91
N LEU A 224 13.43 17.07 11.80
CA LEU A 224 14.11 16.07 10.98
C LEU A 224 14.28 14.77 11.80
N ALA A 225 13.16 14.25 12.30
CA ALA A 225 13.12 13.03 13.10
C ALA A 225 11.80 12.30 12.84
N TYR A 226 11.89 10.98 12.73
CA TYR A 226 10.72 10.15 12.63
C TYR A 226 10.09 9.93 14.01
N GLY A 227 8.83 10.33 14.17
CA GLY A 227 8.07 10.11 15.40
C GLY A 227 7.43 8.73 15.40
N HIS A 228 7.64 7.95 16.42
CA HIS A 228 6.96 6.67 16.63
C HIS A 228 6.53 6.53 18.11
N GLY A 229 5.65 5.58 18.40
CA GLY A 229 5.13 5.38 19.76
C GLY A 229 4.09 4.28 19.81
N PRO A 230 3.26 4.23 20.85
CA PRO A 230 2.20 3.22 20.99
C PRO A 230 1.01 3.52 20.07
N ILE A 231 1.27 3.56 18.77
CA ILE A 231 0.26 3.74 17.71
C ILE A 231 -0.10 2.36 17.20
N GLU A 232 -1.40 2.08 17.08
CA GLU A 232 -1.85 0.78 16.64
C GLU A 232 -1.53 0.54 15.15
N PRO A 233 -0.96 -0.62 14.82
CA PRO A 233 -0.70 -1.00 13.44
C PRO A 233 -2.02 -1.20 12.69
N SER A 234 -1.97 -0.97 11.37
CA SER A 234 -3.18 -0.99 10.54
C SER A 234 -2.90 -1.50 9.14
N TYR A 235 -3.98 -1.85 8.44
CA TYR A 235 -4.04 -2.05 7.00
C TYR A 235 -5.31 -1.37 6.46
N ASP A 236 -5.43 -1.24 5.13
CA ASP A 236 -6.59 -0.63 4.53
C ASP A 236 -7.46 -1.67 3.79
N VAL A 237 -8.78 -1.45 3.84
CA VAL A 237 -9.79 -2.13 3.01
C VAL A 237 -10.34 -1.13 2.02
N ALA A 238 -10.10 -1.33 0.74
CA ALA A 238 -10.65 -0.51 -0.32
C ALA A 238 -11.85 -1.21 -0.97
N LEU A 239 -13.00 -0.55 -0.91
CA LEU A 239 -14.22 -0.94 -1.63
C LEU A 239 -14.26 -0.16 -2.95
N VAL A 240 -14.09 -0.86 -4.06
CA VAL A 240 -13.99 -0.27 -5.39
C VAL A 240 -15.21 -0.64 -6.21
N GLU A 241 -16.02 0.35 -6.52
CA GLU A 241 -17.23 0.23 -7.34
C GLU A 241 -17.13 1.08 -8.61
N ALA A 242 -18.11 1.00 -9.50
CA ALA A 242 -18.10 1.77 -10.75
C ALA A 242 -17.96 3.29 -10.53
N GLY A 243 -18.59 3.85 -9.50
CA GLY A 243 -18.64 5.28 -9.22
C GLY A 243 -17.77 5.73 -8.03
N SER A 244 -17.21 4.81 -7.24
CA SER A 244 -16.54 5.16 -5.98
C SER A 244 -15.33 4.28 -5.68
N VAL A 245 -14.40 4.85 -4.91
CA VAL A 245 -13.36 4.12 -4.18
C VAL A 245 -13.45 4.61 -2.73
N VAL A 246 -13.83 3.71 -1.83
CA VAL A 246 -13.91 4.01 -0.39
C VAL A 246 -12.82 3.21 0.31
N VAL A 247 -11.99 3.89 1.09
CA VAL A 247 -10.88 3.26 1.81
C VAL A 247 -11.13 3.37 3.32
N HIS A 248 -11.15 2.22 3.99
CA HIS A 248 -11.26 2.10 5.43
C HIS A 248 -9.94 1.65 6.00
N THR A 249 -9.46 2.31 7.04
CA THR A 249 -8.30 1.85 7.82
C THR A 249 -8.75 0.97 8.96
N ILE A 250 -8.17 -0.22 9.07
CA ILE A 250 -8.47 -1.23 10.09
C ILE A 250 -7.29 -1.35 11.05
N GLN A 251 -7.53 -0.96 12.30
CA GLN A 251 -6.58 -1.17 13.40
C GLN A 251 -6.86 -2.55 14.00
N TYR A 252 -6.34 -3.59 13.36
CA TYR A 252 -6.71 -4.99 13.57
C TYR A 252 -6.42 -5.55 14.96
N ARG A 253 -5.57 -4.90 15.77
CA ARG A 253 -5.26 -5.30 17.14
C ARG A 253 -6.26 -4.76 18.18
N LEU A 254 -7.21 -3.92 17.75
CA LEU A 254 -8.23 -3.35 18.64
C LEU A 254 -9.56 -4.12 18.59
N GLU A 255 -9.71 -5.13 17.72
CA GLU A 255 -10.97 -5.84 17.52
C GLU A 255 -11.60 -6.34 18.82
N ASP A 256 -10.82 -6.96 19.70
CA ASP A 256 -11.31 -7.51 20.98
C ASP A 256 -11.77 -6.44 21.98
N ARG A 257 -11.55 -5.14 21.66
CA ARG A 257 -11.97 -3.99 22.47
C ARG A 257 -13.20 -3.29 21.93
N ILE A 258 -13.77 -3.80 20.80
CA ILE A 258 -14.93 -3.17 20.15
C ILE A 258 -16.20 -3.67 20.80
N GLU A 259 -17.00 -2.73 21.32
CA GLU A 259 -18.34 -2.98 21.82
C GLU A 259 -19.36 -2.68 20.70
N TRP A 260 -20.32 -3.59 20.52
CA TRP A 260 -21.31 -3.50 19.45
C TRP A 260 -22.67 -3.08 20.02
N GLU A 261 -23.18 -1.92 19.64
CA GLU A 261 -24.53 -1.46 19.96
C GLU A 261 -25.50 -1.81 18.83
N PRO A 262 -26.57 -2.61 19.09
CA PRO A 262 -27.59 -2.88 18.07
C PRO A 262 -28.33 -1.62 17.67
N LEU A 263 -28.49 -1.36 16.38
CA LEU A 263 -29.26 -0.22 15.85
C LEU A 263 -30.75 -0.25 16.22
N THR A 264 -31.25 -1.40 16.75
CA THR A 264 -32.67 -1.64 17.07
C THR A 264 -33.03 -1.43 18.53
N GLY A 265 -32.07 -1.02 19.40
CA GLY A 265 -32.27 -0.95 20.87
C GLY A 265 -32.66 0.40 21.44
N GLY A 266 -32.78 1.45 20.66
CA GLY A 266 -33.13 2.80 21.10
C GLY A 266 -34.56 3.21 20.75
N LYS A 267 -35.07 4.26 21.39
CA LYS A 267 -36.37 4.93 21.12
C LYS A 267 -36.56 5.46 19.69
N ALA A 268 -35.67 5.20 18.76
CA ALA A 268 -35.75 5.51 17.35
C ALA A 268 -36.35 4.33 16.60
N GLY A 269 -37.37 4.58 15.80
CA GLY A 269 -38.12 3.57 15.06
C GLY A 269 -37.22 2.68 14.20
N THR A 270 -37.79 1.61 13.72
CA THR A 270 -37.20 0.60 12.85
C THR A 270 -36.32 1.25 11.77
N VAL A 271 -35.02 0.97 11.79
CA VAL A 271 -34.14 1.33 10.68
C VAL A 271 -34.56 0.46 9.49
N THR A 272 -35.27 1.04 8.54
CA THR A 272 -35.57 0.37 7.26
C THR A 272 -34.37 0.53 6.34
N VAL A 273 -33.73 -0.57 6.02
CA VAL A 273 -32.70 -0.60 4.95
C VAL A 273 -33.40 -0.35 3.63
N PRO A 274 -33.01 0.67 2.85
CA PRO A 274 -33.64 0.93 1.54
C PRO A 274 -33.42 -0.25 0.61
N PRO A 275 -34.40 -0.60 -0.25
CA PRO A 275 -34.23 -1.67 -1.23
C PRO A 275 -33.06 -1.33 -2.17
N GLY A 276 -32.08 -2.24 -2.26
CA GLY A 276 -30.90 -2.10 -3.10
C GLY A 276 -29.62 -1.62 -2.39
N ALA A 277 -29.58 -1.61 -1.06
CA ALA A 277 -28.34 -1.42 -0.29
C ALA A 277 -27.59 -2.75 -0.08
#